data_b45aa7d6a1e0bc221594c57c615becc9
#
_entry.id   b45aa7d6a1e0bc221594c57c615becc9
#
_cell.length_a   1.000
_cell.length_b   1.000
_cell.length_c   1.000
_cell.angle_alpha   90.00
_cell.angle_beta   90.00
_cell.angle_gamma   90.00
#
_symmetry.space_group_name_H-M   'P 1'
#
loop_
_entity.id
_entity.type
_entity.pdbx_description
1 polymer ?
#
loop_
_entity_poly.entity_id
_entity_poly.type
_entity_poly.pdbx_seq_one_letter_code
_entity_poly.pdbx_strand_id
1 'polypeptide(L)'
;MPKTLRNVYFKKLTFENLINAHYRAIQGKRDRKETILFEMDLETNIANLYDDLLTNNYKLGKYRTFTIYEPKERIIKSLPYRDRVVHQWYVEEFVKPIFIPKFIKDTYACINDRGTHLCYAQTQKYMRHMQNKYGTYYILKGDIKKYFYSINKDILLKILNKTIKDENLLELTKKLIYDDGESKGIPIGNYTSQYFANIYLSELDYFIKHKLHIKYYLRFMDDFVLLLPTKKECQEALAKIRTFLTEKLDLELNQKTRYYPNKF
;
A
#
# COMPACT_ATOMS: atom_id res chain seq x y z
N MET A 1 20.31 -9.80 7.51
CA MET A 1 19.38 -9.24 8.51
C MET A 1 18.39 -8.32 7.79
N PRO A 2 17.11 -8.31 8.14
CA PRO A 2 16.17 -7.36 7.53
C PRO A 2 16.63 -5.95 7.86
N LYS A 3 16.71 -5.08 6.83
CA LYS A 3 17.08 -3.67 7.02
C LYS A 3 16.03 -2.98 7.88
N THR A 4 16.48 -2.33 8.97
CA THR A 4 15.64 -1.47 9.83
C THR A 4 16.04 -0.01 9.68
N LEU A 5 15.09 0.90 9.86
CA LEU A 5 15.31 2.35 9.83
C LEU A 5 15.67 2.82 11.26
N ARG A 6 16.92 3.23 11.45
CA ARG A 6 17.43 3.80 12.70
C ARG A 6 18.23 5.06 12.41
N ASN A 7 17.99 6.14 13.13
CA ASN A 7 18.72 7.40 13.02
C ASN A 7 18.80 7.92 11.55
N VAL A 8 17.70 7.79 10.82
CA VAL A 8 17.63 8.13 9.40
C VAL A 8 16.79 9.39 9.13
N TYR A 9 15.91 9.78 10.04
CA TYR A 9 14.97 10.88 9.87
C TYR A 9 15.71 12.17 9.50
N PHE A 10 16.58 12.67 10.36
CA PHE A 10 17.31 13.92 10.13
C PHE A 10 18.34 13.81 8.99
N LYS A 11 18.85 12.61 8.70
CA LYS A 11 19.73 12.39 7.54
C LYS A 11 19.01 12.55 6.21
N LYS A 12 17.70 12.31 6.20
CA LYS A 12 16.84 12.39 5.03
C LYS A 12 16.02 13.69 4.99
N LEU A 13 15.93 14.39 6.11
CA LEU A 13 15.31 15.71 6.18
C LEU A 13 16.31 16.74 5.69
N THR A 14 16.31 17.00 4.39
CA THR A 14 17.15 18.00 3.72
C THR A 14 16.29 18.83 2.78
N PHE A 15 16.70 20.08 2.53
CA PHE A 15 16.04 20.94 1.55
C PHE A 15 15.97 20.26 0.18
N GLU A 16 17.08 19.65 -0.26
CA GLU A 16 17.15 18.93 -1.53
C GLU A 16 16.09 17.81 -1.62
N ASN A 17 15.93 16.99 -0.59
CA ASN A 17 14.96 15.91 -0.59
C ASN A 17 13.52 16.44 -0.59
N LEU A 18 13.24 17.56 0.08
CA LEU A 18 11.91 18.21 0.06
C LEU A 18 11.62 18.85 -1.30
N ILE A 19 12.59 19.49 -1.93
CA ILE A 19 12.49 20.03 -3.29
C ILE A 19 12.26 18.89 -4.29
N ASN A 20 13.00 17.79 -4.18
CA ASN A 20 12.79 16.60 -5.01
C ASN A 20 11.39 15.99 -4.80
N ALA A 21 10.89 15.99 -3.59
CA ALA A 21 9.53 15.55 -3.28
C ALA A 21 8.48 16.49 -3.92
N HIS A 22 8.72 17.80 -3.90
CA HIS A 22 7.87 18.77 -4.61
C HIS A 22 7.84 18.48 -6.12
N TYR A 23 8.99 18.27 -6.78
CA TYR A 23 9.04 17.96 -8.21
C TYR A 23 8.33 16.64 -8.56
N ARG A 24 8.27 15.70 -7.66
CA ARG A 24 7.46 14.49 -7.84
C ARG A 24 5.96 14.76 -7.63
N ALA A 25 5.61 15.57 -6.62
CA ALA A 25 4.22 15.90 -6.31
C ALA A 25 3.52 16.69 -7.41
N ILE A 26 4.27 17.51 -8.14
CA ILE A 26 3.76 18.38 -9.21
C ILE A 26 3.49 17.65 -10.53
N GLN A 27 4.03 16.45 -10.74
CA GLN A 27 3.88 15.73 -12.01
C GLN A 27 2.40 15.55 -12.38
N GLY A 28 2.03 16.04 -13.59
CA GLY A 28 0.65 16.03 -14.09
C GLY A 28 -0.32 16.94 -13.34
N LYS A 29 0.17 17.94 -12.57
CA LYS A 29 -0.66 18.85 -11.74
C LYS A 29 -0.15 20.28 -11.72
N ARG A 30 0.72 20.67 -12.66
CA ARG A 30 1.33 22.02 -12.72
C ARG A 30 0.31 23.14 -12.88
N ASP A 31 -0.77 22.88 -13.57
CA ASP A 31 -1.87 23.81 -13.86
C ASP A 31 -2.84 24.01 -12.68
N ARG A 32 -2.67 23.26 -11.59
CA ARG A 32 -3.56 23.36 -10.44
C ARG A 32 -3.21 24.58 -9.57
N LYS A 33 -4.24 25.35 -9.22
CA LYS A 33 -4.11 26.56 -8.40
C LYS A 33 -3.25 26.35 -7.15
N GLU A 34 -3.46 25.27 -6.42
CA GLU A 34 -2.69 24.96 -5.19
C GLU A 34 -1.20 24.77 -5.47
N THR A 35 -0.86 24.16 -6.62
CA THR A 35 0.51 23.95 -7.06
C THR A 35 1.16 25.27 -7.45
N ILE A 36 0.48 26.07 -8.26
CA ILE A 36 0.95 27.40 -8.69
C ILE A 36 1.23 28.29 -7.48
N LEU A 37 0.28 28.37 -6.53
CA LEU A 37 0.47 29.17 -5.33
C LEU A 37 1.65 28.70 -4.47
N PHE A 38 1.90 27.40 -4.40
CA PHE A 38 3.06 26.87 -3.68
C PHE A 38 4.37 27.18 -4.40
N GLU A 39 4.40 27.14 -5.73
CA GLU A 39 5.58 27.47 -6.55
C GLU A 39 5.91 28.96 -6.56
N MET A 40 4.92 29.86 -6.43
CA MET A 40 5.16 31.31 -6.39
C MET A 40 6.07 31.74 -5.23
N ASP A 41 6.11 30.98 -4.14
CA ASP A 41 6.98 31.21 -2.99
C ASP A 41 7.60 29.88 -2.52
N LEU A 42 8.23 29.18 -3.47
CA LEU A 42 8.72 27.81 -3.25
C LEU A 42 9.75 27.74 -2.13
N GLU A 43 10.72 28.67 -2.13
CA GLU A 43 11.81 28.65 -1.15
C GLU A 43 11.28 28.83 0.27
N THR A 44 10.44 29.82 0.52
CA THR A 44 9.82 30.06 1.83
C THR A 44 8.91 28.88 2.24
N ASN A 45 8.12 28.35 1.31
CA ASN A 45 7.24 27.23 1.60
C ASN A 45 8.02 25.96 1.96
N ILE A 46 9.13 25.67 1.30
CA ILE A 46 10.01 24.54 1.62
C ILE A 46 10.74 24.79 2.95
N ALA A 47 11.23 26.02 3.21
CA ALA A 47 11.89 26.37 4.46
C ALA A 47 10.93 26.18 5.66
N ASN A 48 9.73 26.72 5.58
CA ASN A 48 8.70 26.54 6.61
C ASN A 48 8.33 25.06 6.82
N LEU A 49 8.25 24.28 5.75
CA LEU A 49 7.98 22.85 5.84
C LEU A 49 9.14 22.09 6.49
N TYR A 50 10.38 22.45 6.16
CA TYR A 50 11.59 21.89 6.77
C TYR A 50 11.63 22.19 8.28
N ASP A 51 11.38 23.42 8.69
CA ASP A 51 11.38 23.82 10.10
C ASP A 51 10.30 23.13 10.90
N ASP A 52 9.08 23.00 10.35
CA ASP A 52 8.00 22.26 10.99
C ASP A 52 8.31 20.77 11.18
N LEU A 53 8.98 20.16 10.21
CA LEU A 53 9.41 18.76 10.31
C LEU A 53 10.61 18.61 11.27
N LEU A 54 11.56 19.56 11.26
CA LEU A 54 12.72 19.56 12.14
C LEU A 54 12.33 19.69 13.60
N THR A 55 11.37 20.57 13.89
CA THR A 55 10.90 20.85 15.27
C THR A 55 9.75 19.97 15.72
N ASN A 56 9.34 19.00 14.90
CA ASN A 56 8.16 18.11 15.12
C ASN A 56 6.83 18.87 15.26
N ASN A 57 6.76 20.13 14.83
CA ASN A 57 5.55 20.96 14.82
C ASN A 57 4.66 20.73 13.60
N TYR A 58 5.08 19.87 12.67
CA TYR A 58 4.27 19.53 11.51
C TYR A 58 2.91 19.02 11.90
N LYS A 59 1.87 19.66 11.34
CA LYS A 59 0.47 19.26 11.48
C LYS A 59 -0.12 19.05 10.10
N LEU A 60 -0.85 17.97 9.94
CA LEU A 60 -1.57 17.67 8.70
C LEU A 60 -2.70 18.69 8.48
N GLY A 61 -2.84 19.16 7.26
CA GLY A 61 -3.91 20.08 6.88
C GLY A 61 -5.26 19.36 6.76
N LYS A 62 -6.33 20.14 6.67
CA LYS A 62 -7.70 19.61 6.54
C LYS A 62 -7.92 18.97 5.16
N TYR A 63 -8.56 17.82 5.16
CA TYR A 63 -8.97 17.14 3.93
C TYR A 63 -10.07 17.91 3.19
N ARG A 64 -9.93 17.97 1.88
CA ARG A 64 -11.03 18.24 0.96
C ARG A 64 -11.60 16.90 0.49
N THR A 65 -12.87 16.66 0.77
CA THR A 65 -13.55 15.41 0.41
C THR A 65 -14.42 15.63 -0.82
N PHE A 66 -14.38 14.70 -1.77
CA PHE A 66 -15.27 14.66 -2.94
C PHE A 66 -15.50 13.21 -3.38
N THR A 67 -16.61 12.97 -4.06
CA THR A 67 -16.98 11.65 -4.55
C THR A 67 -16.69 11.54 -6.04
N ILE A 68 -16.09 10.43 -6.45
CA ILE A 68 -16.00 10.00 -7.86
C ILE A 68 -16.92 8.81 -8.07
N TYR A 69 -17.57 8.70 -9.24
CA TYR A 69 -18.56 7.65 -9.51
C TYR A 69 -18.06 6.59 -10.47
N GLU A 70 -17.01 6.85 -11.24
CA GLU A 70 -16.47 5.91 -12.23
C GLU A 70 -15.08 5.38 -11.81
N PRO A 71 -14.83 4.08 -11.99
CA PRO A 71 -15.74 2.98 -12.38
C PRO A 71 -16.65 2.49 -11.24
N LYS A 72 -16.49 3.03 -10.04
CA LYS A 72 -17.28 2.78 -8.83
C LYS A 72 -17.28 4.02 -7.97
N GLU A 73 -18.34 4.21 -7.21
CA GLU A 73 -18.43 5.26 -6.22
C GLU A 73 -17.29 5.13 -5.18
N ARG A 74 -16.53 6.22 -5.04
CA ARG A 74 -15.43 6.31 -4.05
C ARG A 74 -15.37 7.71 -3.45
N ILE A 75 -15.25 7.77 -2.16
CA ILE A 75 -14.98 9.00 -1.43
C ILE A 75 -13.46 9.24 -1.45
N ILE A 76 -13.05 10.31 -2.10
CA ILE A 76 -11.64 10.72 -2.17
C ILE A 76 -11.39 11.80 -1.13
N LYS A 77 -10.37 11.60 -0.32
CA LYS A 77 -9.86 12.59 0.64
C LYS A 77 -8.56 13.16 0.08
N SER A 78 -8.56 14.46 -0.23
CA SER A 78 -7.41 15.16 -0.82
C SER A 78 -6.82 16.13 0.18
N LEU A 79 -5.54 16.00 0.46
CA LEU A 79 -4.77 16.91 1.31
C LEU A 79 -4.37 18.19 0.58
N PRO A 80 -4.11 19.29 1.31
CA PRO A 80 -3.42 20.46 0.79
C PRO A 80 -2.11 20.08 0.10
N TYR A 81 -1.65 20.93 -0.81
CA TYR A 81 -0.45 20.64 -1.62
C TYR A 81 0.80 20.42 -0.77
N ARG A 82 0.99 21.24 0.27
CA ARG A 82 2.08 21.12 1.24
C ARG A 82 2.20 19.71 1.83
N ASP A 83 1.09 19.13 2.22
CA ASP A 83 1.08 17.78 2.81
C ASP A 83 1.39 16.70 1.78
N ARG A 84 1.00 16.92 0.50
CA ARG A 84 1.38 16.00 -0.58
C ARG A 84 2.89 15.96 -0.79
N VAL A 85 3.61 17.07 -0.57
CA VAL A 85 5.08 17.10 -0.58
C VAL A 85 5.64 16.22 0.53
N VAL A 86 5.08 16.31 1.76
CA VAL A 86 5.49 15.45 2.88
C VAL A 86 5.24 13.98 2.57
N HIS A 87 4.07 13.63 2.02
CA HIS A 87 3.76 12.26 1.64
C HIS A 87 4.71 11.72 0.56
N GLN A 88 5.11 12.55 -0.41
CA GLN A 88 6.10 12.17 -1.43
C GLN A 88 7.47 11.93 -0.77
N TRP A 89 7.95 12.88 0.04
CA TRP A 89 9.21 12.73 0.76
C TRP A 89 9.21 11.47 1.64
N TYR A 90 8.17 11.27 2.45
CA TYR A 90 8.07 10.09 3.32
C TYR A 90 8.13 8.77 2.53
N VAL A 91 7.40 8.67 1.45
CA VAL A 91 7.35 7.44 0.65
C VAL A 91 8.67 7.19 -0.07
N GLU A 92 9.25 8.21 -0.70
CA GLU A 92 10.47 8.04 -1.50
C GLU A 92 11.69 7.74 -0.62
N GLU A 93 11.82 8.43 0.51
CA GLU A 93 13.01 8.33 1.34
C GLU A 93 12.97 7.16 2.34
N PHE A 94 11.78 6.76 2.83
CA PHE A 94 11.68 5.76 3.90
C PHE A 94 10.91 4.50 3.51
N VAL A 95 9.85 4.62 2.69
CA VAL A 95 9.00 3.47 2.40
C VAL A 95 9.54 2.64 1.26
N LYS A 96 9.71 3.23 0.09
CA LYS A 96 10.16 2.51 -1.11
C LYS A 96 11.48 1.76 -0.93
N PRO A 97 12.56 2.39 -0.44
CA PRO A 97 13.87 1.73 -0.35
C PRO A 97 13.90 0.52 0.58
N ILE A 98 12.98 0.46 1.54
CA ILE A 98 12.99 -0.52 2.61
C ILE A 98 11.89 -1.57 2.49
N PHE A 99 10.67 -1.16 2.10
CA PHE A 99 9.53 -2.08 2.09
C PHE A 99 9.33 -2.74 0.73
N ILE A 100 9.60 -2.06 -0.41
CA ILE A 100 9.47 -2.70 -1.73
C ILE A 100 10.35 -3.95 -1.87
N PRO A 101 11.64 -3.95 -1.44
CA PRO A 101 12.49 -5.14 -1.50
C PRO A 101 12.00 -6.31 -0.62
N LYS A 102 11.12 -6.03 0.35
CA LYS A 102 10.53 -7.06 1.21
C LYS A 102 9.27 -7.69 0.63
N PHE A 103 8.63 -7.06 -0.35
CA PHE A 103 7.45 -7.64 -0.97
C PHE A 103 7.80 -8.89 -1.77
N ILE A 104 6.90 -9.85 -1.79
CA ILE A 104 7.05 -11.01 -2.67
C ILE A 104 7.14 -10.57 -4.14
N LYS A 105 7.77 -11.40 -4.97
CA LYS A 105 7.91 -11.13 -6.41
C LYS A 105 6.56 -10.92 -7.11
N ASP A 106 5.54 -11.62 -6.64
CA ASP A 106 4.21 -11.67 -7.25
C ASP A 106 3.21 -10.65 -6.66
N THR A 107 3.70 -9.53 -6.12
CA THR A 107 2.92 -8.33 -5.76
C THR A 107 3.13 -7.25 -6.81
N TYR A 108 2.05 -6.72 -7.41
CA TYR A 108 2.16 -5.92 -8.63
C TYR A 108 1.63 -4.48 -8.55
N ALA A 109 0.73 -4.17 -7.65
CA ALA A 109 0.14 -2.83 -7.56
C ALA A 109 1.08 -1.81 -6.92
N CYS A 110 1.11 -0.59 -7.46
CA CYS A 110 1.84 0.57 -6.91
C CYS A 110 3.35 0.34 -6.69
N ILE A 111 3.97 -0.48 -7.53
CA ILE A 111 5.41 -0.76 -7.52
C ILE A 111 5.95 -0.43 -8.91
N ASN A 112 7.03 0.36 -8.96
CA ASN A 112 7.70 0.69 -10.22
C ASN A 112 8.12 -0.60 -10.93
N ASP A 113 8.07 -0.60 -12.25
CA ASP A 113 8.39 -1.74 -13.12
C ASP A 113 7.53 -2.99 -12.86
N ARG A 114 6.43 -2.84 -12.13
CA ARG A 114 5.37 -3.83 -11.95
C ARG A 114 4.04 -3.16 -12.25
N GLY A 115 3.07 -3.91 -12.71
CA GLY A 115 1.76 -3.32 -13.06
C GLY A 115 0.83 -4.36 -13.64
N THR A 116 -0.29 -3.90 -14.17
CA THR A 116 -1.37 -4.77 -14.68
C THR A 116 -0.86 -5.72 -15.77
N HIS A 117 -0.04 -5.22 -16.72
CA HIS A 117 0.47 -6.04 -17.82
C HIS A 117 1.38 -7.17 -17.33
N LEU A 118 2.31 -6.88 -16.41
CA LEU A 118 3.19 -7.92 -15.86
C LEU A 118 2.42 -8.90 -14.98
N CYS A 119 1.46 -8.42 -14.18
CA CYS A 119 0.57 -9.28 -13.41
C CYS A 119 -0.20 -10.25 -14.32
N TYR A 120 -0.75 -9.74 -15.41
CA TYR A 120 -1.45 -10.56 -16.41
C TYR A 120 -0.54 -11.59 -17.07
N ALA A 121 0.62 -11.17 -17.56
CA ALA A 121 1.59 -12.07 -18.18
C ALA A 121 2.04 -13.20 -17.24
N GLN A 122 2.31 -12.86 -15.97
CA GLN A 122 2.69 -13.85 -14.98
C GLN A 122 1.52 -14.78 -14.62
N THR A 123 0.30 -14.27 -14.56
CA THR A 123 -0.91 -15.08 -14.36
C THR A 123 -1.04 -16.10 -15.50
N GLN A 124 -0.93 -15.68 -16.75
CA GLN A 124 -0.96 -16.60 -17.91
C GLN A 124 0.15 -17.66 -17.84
N LYS A 125 1.37 -17.25 -17.45
CA LYS A 125 2.49 -18.19 -17.29
C LYS A 125 2.17 -19.26 -16.25
N TYR A 126 1.61 -18.87 -15.12
CA TYR A 126 1.20 -19.79 -14.05
C TYR A 126 0.06 -20.71 -14.51
N MET A 127 -0.94 -20.17 -15.21
CA MET A 127 -2.05 -20.96 -15.77
C MET A 127 -1.56 -22.02 -16.75
N ARG A 128 -0.66 -21.66 -17.69
CA ARG A 128 -0.04 -22.62 -18.64
C ARG A 128 0.73 -23.71 -17.90
N HIS A 129 1.49 -23.34 -16.86
CA HIS A 129 2.25 -24.31 -16.07
C HIS A 129 1.32 -25.29 -15.33
N MET A 130 0.24 -24.78 -14.73
CA MET A 130 -0.77 -25.61 -14.06
C MET A 130 -1.48 -26.52 -15.04
N GLN A 131 -1.83 -26.00 -16.23
CA GLN A 131 -2.46 -26.78 -17.30
C GLN A 131 -1.56 -27.94 -17.76
N ASN A 132 -0.27 -27.66 -18.01
CA ASN A 132 0.69 -28.69 -18.46
C ASN A 132 0.95 -29.74 -17.38
N LYS A 133 0.94 -29.36 -16.09
CA LYS A 133 1.27 -30.28 -15.01
C LYS A 133 0.08 -31.12 -14.55
N TYR A 134 -1.12 -30.54 -14.50
CA TYR A 134 -2.29 -31.14 -13.86
C TYR A 134 -3.48 -31.35 -14.81
N GLY A 135 -3.47 -30.74 -16.00
CA GLY A 135 -4.60 -30.74 -16.93
C GLY A 135 -5.77 -29.94 -16.38
N THR A 136 -6.47 -30.48 -15.39
CA THR A 136 -7.50 -29.76 -14.65
C THR A 136 -6.94 -29.24 -13.33
N TYR A 137 -7.19 -27.96 -13.03
CA TYR A 137 -6.79 -27.29 -11.79
C TYR A 137 -7.87 -26.28 -11.39
N TYR A 138 -7.73 -25.69 -10.22
CA TYR A 138 -8.70 -24.74 -9.68
C TYR A 138 -8.08 -23.35 -9.48
N ILE A 139 -8.89 -22.35 -9.73
CA ILE A 139 -8.55 -20.93 -9.57
C ILE A 139 -9.36 -20.41 -8.38
N LEU A 140 -8.68 -19.97 -7.32
CA LEU A 140 -9.28 -19.24 -6.23
C LEU A 140 -9.02 -17.75 -6.45
N LYS A 141 -10.07 -16.98 -6.66
CA LYS A 141 -10.04 -15.52 -6.74
C LYS A 141 -10.60 -14.95 -5.45
N GLY A 142 -9.76 -14.17 -4.74
CA GLY A 142 -10.13 -13.47 -3.51
C GLY A 142 -10.06 -11.97 -3.67
N ASP A 143 -10.91 -11.29 -2.92
CA ASP A 143 -11.01 -9.83 -2.83
C ASP A 143 -11.33 -9.46 -1.38
N ILE A 144 -10.76 -8.37 -0.87
CA ILE A 144 -10.99 -7.90 0.50
C ILE A 144 -12.16 -6.90 0.52
N LYS A 145 -13.09 -7.12 1.43
CA LYS A 145 -14.26 -6.27 1.61
C LYS A 145 -13.86 -4.85 2.04
N LYS A 146 -14.20 -3.84 1.23
CA LYS A 146 -13.96 -2.42 1.51
C LYS A 146 -12.54 -2.12 2.02
N TYR A 147 -11.53 -2.70 1.37
CA TYR A 147 -10.17 -2.83 1.88
C TYR A 147 -9.61 -1.56 2.54
N PHE A 148 -9.53 -0.43 1.83
CA PHE A 148 -8.98 0.82 2.36
C PHE A 148 -9.71 1.33 3.60
N TYR A 149 -11.00 1.11 3.69
CA TYR A 149 -11.84 1.50 4.84
C TYR A 149 -11.74 0.52 6.01
N SER A 150 -11.25 -0.70 5.78
CA SER A 150 -11.19 -1.78 6.78
C SER A 150 -9.81 -1.92 7.44
N ILE A 151 -8.77 -1.26 6.93
CA ILE A 151 -7.42 -1.34 7.51
C ILE A 151 -7.44 -0.85 8.95
N ASN A 152 -7.04 -1.72 9.89
CA ASN A 152 -6.87 -1.38 11.29
C ASN A 152 -5.54 -0.65 11.48
N LYS A 153 -5.61 0.62 11.93
CA LYS A 153 -4.46 1.51 12.05
C LYS A 153 -3.45 1.05 13.09
N ASP A 154 -3.90 0.43 14.17
CA ASP A 154 -3.02 -0.10 15.22
C ASP A 154 -2.22 -1.31 14.71
N ILE A 155 -2.87 -2.19 13.95
CA ILE A 155 -2.18 -3.33 13.31
C ILE A 155 -1.20 -2.81 12.26
N LEU A 156 -1.58 -1.83 11.44
CA LEU A 156 -0.68 -1.20 10.47
C LEU A 156 0.55 -0.62 11.16
N LEU A 157 0.36 0.14 12.24
CA LEU A 157 1.46 0.71 13.02
C LEU A 157 2.36 -0.39 13.60
N LYS A 158 1.79 -1.48 14.15
CA LYS A 158 2.56 -2.63 14.62
C LYS A 158 3.43 -3.27 13.53
N ILE A 159 2.89 -3.40 12.30
CA ILE A 159 3.65 -3.93 11.16
C ILE A 159 4.81 -2.99 10.79
N LEU A 160 4.56 -1.69 10.70
CA LEU A 160 5.58 -0.68 10.39
C LEU A 160 6.67 -0.63 11.47
N ASN A 161 6.29 -0.72 12.75
CA ASN A 161 7.21 -0.73 13.89
C ASN A 161 8.17 -1.91 13.92
N LYS A 162 7.90 -3.01 13.22
CA LYS A 162 8.88 -4.08 13.02
C LYS A 162 10.14 -3.56 12.30
N THR A 163 9.98 -2.54 11.46
CA THR A 163 11.02 -2.01 10.58
C THR A 163 11.49 -0.60 10.96
N ILE A 164 10.57 0.30 11.32
CA ILE A 164 10.86 1.68 11.74
C ILE A 164 11.24 1.67 13.21
N LYS A 165 12.49 2.08 13.50
CA LYS A 165 13.06 2.16 14.86
C LYS A 165 13.61 3.56 15.17
N ASP A 166 13.41 4.51 14.28
CA ASP A 166 13.73 5.92 14.43
C ASP A 166 12.53 6.61 15.05
N GLU A 167 12.69 7.23 16.20
CA GLU A 167 11.59 7.81 16.98
C GLU A 167 10.90 8.95 16.25
N ASN A 168 11.67 9.87 15.64
CA ASN A 168 11.10 11.00 14.90
C ASN A 168 10.33 10.53 13.66
N LEU A 169 10.87 9.53 12.94
CA LEU A 169 10.17 8.93 11.81
C LEU A 169 8.90 8.22 12.27
N LEU A 170 8.92 7.58 13.43
CA LEU A 170 7.76 6.90 14.00
C LEU A 170 6.66 7.89 14.38
N GLU A 171 7.03 9.03 14.99
CA GLU A 171 6.06 10.09 15.31
C GLU A 171 5.42 10.68 14.04
N LEU A 172 6.21 10.95 13.00
CA LEU A 172 5.64 11.35 11.70
C LEU A 172 4.72 10.25 11.13
N THR A 173 5.14 8.99 11.19
CA THR A 173 4.34 7.85 10.72
C THR A 173 2.98 7.79 11.42
N LYS A 174 2.95 8.01 12.74
CA LYS A 174 1.70 8.09 13.51
C LYS A 174 0.81 9.24 13.03
N LYS A 175 1.39 10.44 12.83
CA LYS A 175 0.64 11.61 12.30
C LYS A 175 0.02 11.31 10.93
N LEU A 176 0.73 10.57 10.05
CA LEU A 176 0.23 10.21 8.72
C LEU A 176 -0.80 9.06 8.72
N ILE A 177 -0.85 8.23 9.78
CA ILE A 177 -1.79 7.13 9.92
C ILE A 177 -3.08 7.57 10.63
N TYR A 178 -2.95 8.30 11.75
CA TYR A 178 -4.09 8.73 12.58
C TYR A 178 -4.58 10.14 12.24
N ASP A 179 -4.50 10.50 10.99
CA ASP A 179 -4.81 11.82 10.45
C ASP A 179 -6.25 12.31 10.63
N ASP A 180 -7.19 11.40 10.84
CA ASP A 180 -8.62 11.69 11.00
C ASP A 180 -9.18 11.28 12.37
N GLY A 181 -8.33 10.77 13.29
CA GLY A 181 -8.74 10.32 14.62
C GLY A 181 -9.47 8.98 14.67
N GLU A 182 -9.78 8.38 13.51
CA GLU A 182 -10.46 7.09 13.43
C GLU A 182 -9.48 5.93 13.66
N SER A 183 -9.96 4.83 14.24
CA SER A 183 -9.13 3.62 14.47
C SER A 183 -9.00 2.72 13.25
N LYS A 184 -9.91 2.85 12.27
CA LYS A 184 -9.95 2.07 11.03
C LYS A 184 -10.02 2.95 9.80
N GLY A 185 -9.51 2.41 8.72
CA GLY A 185 -9.51 3.05 7.41
C GLY A 185 -8.31 3.98 7.18
N ILE A 186 -7.85 3.97 5.94
CA ILE A 186 -6.85 4.93 5.45
C ILE A 186 -7.42 5.67 4.23
N PRO A 187 -7.12 6.97 4.07
CA PRO A 187 -7.75 7.79 3.06
C PRO A 187 -7.41 7.33 1.63
N ILE A 188 -8.43 7.22 0.79
CA ILE A 188 -8.23 7.07 -0.65
C ILE A 188 -7.89 8.45 -1.21
N GLY A 189 -6.67 8.58 -1.77
CA GLY A 189 -6.16 9.84 -2.33
C GLY A 189 -4.78 10.22 -1.81
N ASN A 190 -4.37 9.72 -0.65
CA ASN A 190 -3.02 9.93 -0.13
C ASN A 190 -2.01 9.00 -0.80
N TYR A 191 -0.83 9.54 -1.11
CA TYR A 191 0.25 8.74 -1.70
C TYR A 191 0.75 7.64 -0.76
N THR A 192 0.84 7.91 0.54
CA THR A 192 1.21 6.92 1.56
C THR A 192 0.21 5.77 1.67
N SER A 193 -1.09 6.03 1.46
CA SER A 193 -2.13 5.00 1.62
C SER A 193 -1.93 3.79 0.71
N GLN A 194 -1.45 4.01 -0.52
CA GLN A 194 -1.18 2.93 -1.46
C GLN A 194 -0.08 1.98 -0.96
N TYR A 195 0.97 2.54 -0.35
CA TYR A 195 2.08 1.77 0.20
C TYR A 195 1.71 1.13 1.54
N PHE A 196 1.01 1.84 2.40
CA PHE A 196 0.50 1.28 3.65
C PHE A 196 -0.43 0.09 3.41
N ALA A 197 -1.31 0.19 2.42
CA ALA A 197 -2.14 -0.92 1.99
C ALA A 197 -1.30 -2.13 1.53
N ASN A 198 -0.30 -1.92 0.68
CA ASN A 198 0.58 -3.00 0.24
C ASN A 198 1.39 -3.62 1.40
N ILE A 199 1.89 -2.79 2.33
CA ILE A 199 2.63 -3.26 3.52
C ILE A 199 1.71 -4.10 4.41
N TYR A 200 0.47 -3.66 4.61
CA TYR A 200 -0.49 -4.36 5.43
C TYR A 200 -0.78 -5.78 4.91
N LEU A 201 -1.07 -5.92 3.61
CA LEU A 201 -1.32 -7.22 2.99
C LEU A 201 -0.05 -8.03 2.70
N SER A 202 1.14 -7.47 2.86
CA SER A 202 2.36 -8.27 2.77
C SER A 202 2.42 -9.38 3.82
N GLU A 203 1.77 -9.19 4.98
CA GLU A 203 1.63 -10.25 6.01
C GLU A 203 0.83 -11.45 5.46
N LEU A 204 -0.24 -11.18 4.67
CA LEU A 204 -0.98 -12.24 3.96
C LEU A 204 -0.12 -12.91 2.89
N ASP A 205 0.67 -12.14 2.14
CA ASP A 205 1.58 -12.67 1.12
C ASP A 205 2.57 -13.68 1.74
N TYR A 206 3.17 -13.29 2.88
CA TYR A 206 4.08 -14.17 3.63
C TYR A 206 3.38 -15.42 4.16
N PHE A 207 2.16 -15.26 4.68
CA PHE A 207 1.37 -16.40 5.16
C PHE A 207 1.11 -17.40 4.02
N ILE A 208 0.64 -16.93 2.87
CA ILE A 208 0.33 -17.79 1.72
C ILE A 208 1.60 -18.46 1.17
N LYS A 209 2.68 -17.70 0.98
CA LYS A 209 3.93 -18.24 0.39
C LYS A 209 4.72 -19.13 1.36
N HIS A 210 4.83 -18.76 2.62
CA HIS A 210 5.77 -19.41 3.55
C HIS A 210 5.10 -20.29 4.61
N LYS A 211 3.80 -20.15 4.88
CA LYS A 211 3.08 -21.04 5.81
C LYS A 211 2.19 -22.02 5.08
N LEU A 212 1.49 -21.57 4.04
CA LEU A 212 0.67 -22.46 3.22
C LEU A 212 1.46 -23.10 2.07
N HIS A 213 2.69 -22.63 1.79
CA HIS A 213 3.57 -23.08 0.72
C HIS A 213 2.94 -23.08 -0.68
N ILE A 214 2.00 -22.12 -0.93
CA ILE A 214 1.30 -22.02 -2.21
C ILE A 214 2.18 -21.27 -3.21
N LYS A 215 2.70 -22.00 -4.19
CA LYS A 215 3.63 -21.49 -5.20
C LYS A 215 2.98 -20.49 -6.16
N TYR A 216 1.80 -20.81 -6.68
CA TYR A 216 1.11 -20.06 -7.72
C TYR A 216 0.11 -19.10 -7.08
N TYR A 217 0.61 -18.01 -6.54
CA TYR A 217 -0.11 -16.94 -5.87
C TYR A 217 0.36 -15.60 -6.42
N LEU A 218 -0.58 -14.72 -6.77
CA LEU A 218 -0.34 -13.35 -7.23
C LEU A 218 -1.30 -12.41 -6.53
N ARG A 219 -0.85 -11.18 -6.29
CA ARG A 219 -1.69 -10.13 -5.73
C ARG A 219 -1.55 -8.81 -6.49
N PHE A 220 -2.68 -8.17 -6.74
CA PHE A 220 -2.78 -6.82 -7.25
C PHE A 220 -3.64 -5.99 -6.28
N MET A 221 -3.01 -5.26 -5.37
CA MET A 221 -3.61 -4.55 -4.23
C MET A 221 -4.39 -5.52 -3.34
N ASP A 222 -5.71 -5.39 -3.26
CA ASP A 222 -6.66 -6.22 -2.51
C ASP A 222 -7.18 -7.45 -3.29
N ASP A 223 -7.05 -7.44 -4.60
CA ASP A 223 -7.34 -8.59 -5.46
C ASP A 223 -6.19 -9.60 -5.44
N PHE A 224 -6.49 -10.87 -5.21
CA PHE A 224 -5.47 -11.93 -5.26
C PHE A 224 -5.99 -13.22 -5.91
N VAL A 225 -5.07 -13.97 -6.49
CA VAL A 225 -5.36 -15.22 -7.19
C VAL A 225 -4.41 -16.32 -6.73
N LEU A 226 -4.96 -17.50 -6.45
CA LEU A 226 -4.22 -18.73 -6.21
C LEU A 226 -4.63 -19.76 -7.25
N LEU A 227 -3.65 -20.53 -7.76
CA LEU A 227 -3.89 -21.67 -8.61
C LEU A 227 -3.50 -22.94 -7.85
N LEU A 228 -4.44 -23.87 -7.71
CA LEU A 228 -4.30 -25.06 -6.88
C LEU A 228 -4.74 -26.30 -7.65
N PRO A 229 -4.11 -27.47 -7.41
CA PRO A 229 -4.41 -28.69 -8.15
C PRO A 229 -5.84 -29.19 -8.00
N THR A 230 -6.40 -29.07 -6.79
CA THR A 230 -7.70 -29.69 -6.44
C THR A 230 -8.69 -28.71 -5.80
N LYS A 231 -9.98 -29.03 -5.89
CA LYS A 231 -11.06 -28.31 -5.20
C LYS A 231 -10.86 -28.31 -3.69
N LYS A 232 -10.41 -29.44 -3.14
CA LYS A 232 -10.17 -29.62 -1.70
C LYS A 232 -9.09 -28.65 -1.20
N GLU A 233 -7.96 -28.54 -1.92
CA GLU A 233 -6.89 -27.59 -1.59
C GLU A 233 -7.36 -26.12 -1.65
N CYS A 234 -8.26 -25.78 -2.61
CA CYS A 234 -8.89 -24.44 -2.62
C CYS A 234 -9.75 -24.19 -1.39
N GLN A 235 -10.54 -25.16 -0.96
CA GLN A 235 -11.38 -25.04 0.24
C GLN A 235 -10.53 -24.88 1.51
N GLU A 236 -9.51 -25.69 1.67
CA GLU A 236 -8.58 -25.61 2.80
C GLU A 236 -7.80 -24.30 2.83
N ALA A 237 -7.28 -23.87 1.66
CA ALA A 237 -6.57 -22.59 1.54
C ALA A 237 -7.50 -21.42 1.88
N LEU A 238 -8.72 -21.41 1.33
CA LEU A 238 -9.71 -20.36 1.59
C LEU A 238 -10.08 -20.27 3.08
N ALA A 239 -10.30 -21.42 3.73
CA ALA A 239 -10.58 -21.45 5.17
C ALA A 239 -9.43 -20.85 5.99
N LYS A 240 -8.19 -21.29 5.74
CA LYS A 240 -6.99 -20.79 6.42
C LYS A 240 -6.75 -19.29 6.16
N ILE A 241 -6.94 -18.82 4.92
CA ILE A 241 -6.81 -17.40 4.56
C ILE A 241 -7.87 -16.57 5.30
N ARG A 242 -9.12 -17.03 5.35
CA ARG A 242 -10.21 -16.36 6.09
C ARG A 242 -9.86 -16.18 7.55
N THR A 243 -9.46 -17.25 8.22
CA THR A 243 -9.03 -17.22 9.62
C THR A 243 -7.87 -16.25 9.84
N PHE A 244 -6.84 -16.32 8.98
CA PHE A 244 -5.69 -15.41 9.08
C PHE A 244 -6.09 -13.94 8.92
N LEU A 245 -6.91 -13.61 7.93
CA LEU A 245 -7.38 -12.25 7.69
C LEU A 245 -8.17 -11.72 8.89
N THR A 246 -9.10 -12.50 9.44
CA THR A 246 -9.92 -12.08 10.58
C THR A 246 -9.09 -11.95 11.85
N GLU A 247 -8.28 -12.95 12.20
CA GLU A 247 -7.58 -12.98 13.48
C GLU A 247 -6.30 -12.12 13.53
N LYS A 248 -5.60 -11.96 12.40
CA LYS A 248 -4.29 -11.28 12.36
C LYS A 248 -4.34 -9.89 11.75
N LEU A 249 -5.27 -9.67 10.83
CA LEU A 249 -5.37 -8.42 10.09
C LEU A 249 -6.71 -7.68 10.27
N ASP A 250 -7.63 -8.22 11.07
CA ASP A 250 -8.95 -7.61 11.29
C ASP A 250 -9.66 -7.24 9.95
N LEU A 251 -9.55 -8.15 8.97
CA LEU A 251 -10.11 -8.01 7.62
C LEU A 251 -11.08 -9.12 7.28
N GLU A 252 -12.03 -8.82 6.40
CA GLU A 252 -13.01 -9.78 5.87
C GLU A 252 -12.85 -9.95 4.36
N LEU A 253 -13.04 -11.18 3.88
CA LEU A 253 -13.16 -11.45 2.45
C LEU A 253 -14.49 -10.93 1.91
N ASN A 254 -14.46 -10.40 0.69
CA ASN A 254 -15.65 -10.03 -0.05
C ASN A 254 -16.47 -11.29 -0.38
N GLN A 255 -17.80 -11.18 -0.40
CA GLN A 255 -18.72 -12.26 -0.80
C GLN A 255 -18.49 -12.75 -2.24
N LYS A 256 -17.83 -11.94 -3.09
CA LYS A 256 -17.42 -12.32 -4.44
C LYS A 256 -16.23 -13.27 -4.50
N THR A 257 -15.57 -13.55 -3.36
CA THR A 257 -14.49 -14.54 -3.26
C THR A 257 -15.01 -15.91 -3.58
N ARG A 258 -14.43 -16.55 -4.60
CA ARG A 258 -14.88 -17.87 -5.10
C ARG A 258 -13.72 -18.65 -5.70
N TYR A 259 -13.92 -19.94 -5.84
CA TYR A 259 -13.04 -20.82 -6.61
C TYR A 259 -13.84 -21.59 -7.68
N TYR A 260 -13.19 -21.91 -8.78
CA TYR A 260 -13.78 -22.59 -9.93
C TYR A 260 -12.71 -23.37 -10.71
N PRO A 261 -13.08 -24.41 -11.44
CA PRO A 261 -12.13 -25.13 -12.29
C PRO A 261 -11.68 -24.25 -13.48
N ASN A 262 -10.52 -24.57 -14.04
CA ASN A 262 -9.99 -23.89 -15.24
C ASN A 262 -10.74 -24.24 -16.54
N LYS A 263 -11.53 -25.31 -16.53
CA LYS A 263 -12.42 -25.71 -17.63
C LYS A 263 -13.87 -25.64 -17.16
N PHE A 264 -14.69 -25.05 -17.99
CA PHE A 264 -16.15 -25.05 -17.85
C PHE A 264 -16.73 -26.20 -18.65
#